data_beef714abfb160617cd7e1bea7f940c8
#
_entry.id   beef714abfb160617cd7e1bea7f940c8
#
_cell.length_a   1.000
_cell.length_b   1.000
_cell.length_c   1.000
_cell.angle_alpha   90.00
_cell.angle_beta   90.00
_cell.angle_gamma   90.00
#
_symmetry.space_group_name_H-M   'P 1'
#
loop_
_entity.id
_entity.type
_entity.pdbx_description
1 polymer ?
#
loop_
_entity_poly.entity_id
_entity_poly.type
_entity_poly.pdbx_seq_one_letter_code
_entity_poly.pdbx_strand_id
1 'polypeptide(L)'
;MEQGDPFFDLGWTMRHLDDVATKVLAHLVLTGLAVGIGLLISLALALLIVRYRWLDSPVTWITGILYTIPSLALFALLVPFWGFSLRTAEVGLVSYTLLILIRNILAGLRGVPPEVREAAVGMGYSPTQVLVRVDLPLALPVIIAGVRIATVTTIGLVTVTAIIGRENLGQFILEGINQLFSTKIVLGAVLSIALAVAADVLLLGVQRLAAPWLRARGRTA
;
A
#
# COMPACT_ATOMS: atom_id res chain seq x y z
N MET A 1 20.66 -17.87 27.80
CA MET A 1 20.08 -18.84 26.85
C MET A 1 19.93 -20.14 27.61
N GLU A 2 18.76 -20.42 28.12
CA GLU A 2 18.47 -21.72 28.75
C GLU A 2 18.42 -22.77 27.63
N GLN A 3 19.17 -23.85 27.83
CA GLN A 3 19.23 -24.98 26.91
C GLN A 3 17.86 -25.67 26.90
N GLY A 4 17.06 -25.47 25.86
CA GLY A 4 15.86 -26.27 25.69
C GLY A 4 14.73 -25.70 24.88
N ASP A 5 14.65 -24.40 24.70
CA ASP A 5 13.54 -23.84 23.91
C ASP A 5 13.80 -24.02 22.41
N PRO A 6 12.88 -24.70 21.68
CA PRO A 6 13.02 -24.82 20.23
C PRO A 6 12.99 -23.44 19.58
N PHE A 7 13.78 -23.24 18.51
CA PHE A 7 13.78 -21.97 17.72
C PHE A 7 12.36 -21.55 17.33
N PHE A 8 11.45 -22.52 17.15
CA PHE A 8 10.03 -22.30 16.89
C PHE A 8 9.18 -23.35 17.64
N ASP A 9 8.32 -22.89 18.55
CA ASP A 9 7.37 -23.72 19.30
C ASP A 9 6.00 -23.74 18.58
N LEU A 10 5.75 -24.82 17.85
CA LEU A 10 4.48 -25.05 17.17
C LEU A 10 3.33 -25.23 18.19
N GLY A 11 3.61 -25.87 19.35
CA GLY A 11 2.62 -26.06 20.41
C GLY A 11 2.13 -24.74 20.99
N TRP A 12 3.04 -23.79 21.22
CA TRP A 12 2.67 -22.44 21.64
C TRP A 12 1.78 -21.76 20.58
N THR A 13 2.18 -21.80 19.32
CA THR A 13 1.43 -21.20 18.21
C THR A 13 0.00 -21.74 18.11
N MET A 14 -0.17 -23.05 18.23
CA MET A 14 -1.48 -23.71 18.16
C MET A 14 -2.40 -23.33 19.33
N ARG A 15 -1.85 -23.04 20.50
CA ARG A 15 -2.64 -22.58 21.66
C ARG A 15 -3.04 -21.10 21.57
N HIS A 16 -2.45 -20.33 20.65
CA HIS A 16 -2.67 -18.89 20.52
C HIS A 16 -3.24 -18.49 19.14
N LEU A 17 -3.94 -19.42 18.48
CA LEU A 17 -4.52 -19.17 17.14
C LEU A 17 -5.53 -18.01 17.12
N ASP A 18 -6.28 -17.82 18.20
CA ASP A 18 -7.23 -16.71 18.31
C ASP A 18 -6.52 -15.35 18.32
N ASP A 19 -5.41 -15.25 19.05
CA ASP A 19 -4.57 -14.03 19.07
C ASP A 19 -3.92 -13.80 17.70
N VAL A 20 -3.44 -14.87 17.05
CA VAL A 20 -2.90 -14.79 15.68
C VAL A 20 -3.95 -14.28 14.71
N ALA A 21 -5.16 -14.83 14.74
CA ALA A 21 -6.24 -14.42 13.85
C ALA A 21 -6.63 -12.95 14.09
N THR A 22 -6.71 -12.52 15.35
CA THR A 22 -7.02 -11.13 15.72
C THR A 22 -5.97 -10.17 15.18
N LYS A 23 -4.67 -10.47 15.35
CA LYS A 23 -3.59 -9.64 14.85
C LYS A 23 -3.48 -9.62 13.33
N VAL A 24 -3.77 -10.73 12.66
CA VAL A 24 -3.88 -10.79 11.19
C VAL A 24 -5.00 -9.88 10.70
N LEU A 25 -6.19 -9.98 11.32
CA LEU A 25 -7.34 -9.15 10.95
C LEU A 25 -7.05 -7.66 11.16
N ALA A 26 -6.51 -7.29 12.32
CA ALA A 26 -6.13 -5.92 12.62
C ALA A 26 -5.09 -5.38 11.62
N HIS A 27 -4.11 -6.21 11.24
CA HIS A 27 -3.11 -5.87 10.23
C HIS A 27 -3.73 -5.61 8.85
N LEU A 28 -4.68 -6.46 8.43
CA LEU A 28 -5.43 -6.30 7.18
C LEU A 28 -6.28 -5.03 7.17
N VAL A 29 -6.96 -4.74 8.28
CA VAL A 29 -7.79 -3.53 8.42
C VAL A 29 -6.93 -2.27 8.31
N LEU A 30 -5.82 -2.18 9.06
CA LEU A 30 -4.89 -1.04 8.98
C LEU A 30 -4.36 -0.87 7.54
N THR A 31 -3.91 -1.95 6.92
CA THR A 31 -3.42 -1.90 5.53
C THR A 31 -4.51 -1.45 4.57
N GLY A 32 -5.70 -2.02 4.66
CA GLY A 32 -6.83 -1.71 3.78
C GLY A 32 -7.29 -0.26 3.90
N LEU A 33 -7.39 0.25 5.13
CA LEU A 33 -7.73 1.66 5.38
C LEU A 33 -6.67 2.59 4.83
N ALA A 34 -5.40 2.37 5.13
CA ALA A 34 -4.31 3.22 4.67
C ALA A 34 -4.21 3.26 3.13
N VAL A 35 -4.25 2.10 2.47
CA VAL A 35 -4.19 2.03 1.00
C VAL A 35 -5.46 2.60 0.36
N GLY A 36 -6.64 2.31 0.92
CA GLY A 36 -7.91 2.82 0.42
C GLY A 36 -8.00 4.34 0.50
N ILE A 37 -7.72 4.93 1.67
CA ILE A 37 -7.71 6.38 1.87
C ILE A 37 -6.63 7.02 1.00
N GLY A 38 -5.43 6.44 1.00
CA GLY A 38 -4.31 6.91 0.18
C GLY A 38 -4.63 6.89 -1.31
N LEU A 39 -5.31 5.86 -1.81
CA LEU A 39 -5.74 5.78 -3.21
C LEU A 39 -6.74 6.88 -3.57
N LEU A 40 -7.74 7.13 -2.72
CA LEU A 40 -8.73 8.19 -2.95
C LEU A 40 -8.06 9.57 -3.00
N ILE A 41 -7.19 9.88 -2.05
CA ILE A 41 -6.45 11.15 -2.01
C ILE A 41 -5.53 11.25 -3.24
N SER A 42 -4.78 10.19 -3.55
CA SER A 42 -3.83 10.18 -4.67
C SER A 42 -4.53 10.31 -6.02
N LEU A 43 -5.72 9.69 -6.19
CA LEU A 43 -6.52 9.84 -7.39
C LEU A 43 -6.99 11.27 -7.56
N ALA A 44 -7.54 11.88 -6.50
CA ALA A 44 -7.96 13.28 -6.53
C ALA A 44 -6.80 14.23 -6.87
N LEU A 45 -5.64 14.05 -6.21
CA LEU A 45 -4.44 14.87 -6.47
C LEU A 45 -3.91 14.65 -7.89
N ALA A 46 -3.86 13.43 -8.38
CA ALA A 46 -3.40 13.14 -9.74
C ALA A 46 -4.31 13.76 -10.80
N LEU A 47 -5.64 13.72 -10.62
CA LEU A 47 -6.59 14.38 -11.51
C LEU A 47 -6.44 15.90 -11.48
N LEU A 48 -6.20 16.49 -10.30
CA LEU A 48 -5.89 17.92 -10.18
C LEU A 48 -4.59 18.28 -10.90
N ILE A 49 -3.55 17.45 -10.78
CA ILE A 49 -2.26 17.64 -11.48
C ILE A 49 -2.45 17.57 -13.00
N VAL A 50 -3.26 16.65 -13.50
CA VAL A 50 -3.56 16.56 -14.94
C VAL A 50 -4.28 17.82 -15.41
N ARG A 51 -5.17 18.37 -14.60
CA ARG A 51 -5.90 19.62 -14.91
C ARG A 51 -5.04 20.88 -14.76
N TYR A 52 -4.18 20.92 -13.73
CA TYR A 52 -3.36 22.06 -13.33
C TYR A 52 -1.89 21.64 -13.22
N ARG A 53 -1.17 21.67 -14.32
CA ARG A 53 0.23 21.15 -14.42
C ARG A 53 1.21 21.77 -13.41
N TRP A 54 0.96 22.98 -12.94
CA TRP A 54 1.80 23.63 -11.94
C TRP A 54 1.79 22.94 -10.57
N LEU A 55 0.75 22.14 -10.28
CA LEU A 55 0.65 21.34 -9.05
C LEU A 55 1.61 20.14 -9.03
N ASP A 56 2.13 19.71 -10.18
CA ASP A 56 2.98 18.50 -10.28
C ASP A 56 4.21 18.60 -9.37
N SER A 57 4.96 19.70 -9.51
CA SER A 57 6.17 19.91 -8.72
C SER A 57 5.89 19.99 -7.21
N PRO A 58 5.01 20.88 -6.69
CA PRO A 58 4.80 20.98 -5.25
C PRO A 58 4.21 19.72 -4.64
N VAL A 59 3.25 19.06 -5.28
CA VAL A 59 2.66 17.81 -4.75
C VAL A 59 3.71 16.69 -4.69
N THR A 60 4.49 16.52 -5.76
CA THR A 60 5.54 15.49 -5.80
C THR A 60 6.65 15.78 -4.77
N TRP A 61 7.02 17.06 -4.58
CA TRP A 61 8.00 17.46 -3.56
C TRP A 61 7.50 17.18 -2.14
N ILE A 62 6.29 17.62 -1.80
CA ILE A 62 5.70 17.42 -0.46
C ILE A 62 5.59 15.92 -0.15
N THR A 63 5.00 15.14 -1.06
CA THR A 63 4.85 13.71 -0.85
C THR A 63 6.19 12.97 -0.85
N GLY A 64 7.17 13.47 -1.61
CA GLY A 64 8.55 12.98 -1.59
C GLY A 64 9.22 13.22 -0.25
N ILE A 65 9.14 14.42 0.31
CA ILE A 65 9.66 14.74 1.66
C ILE A 65 9.02 13.83 2.70
N LEU A 66 7.69 13.71 2.70
CA LEU A 66 6.99 12.81 3.63
C LEU A 66 7.49 11.37 3.54
N TYR A 67 7.74 10.88 2.33
CA TYR A 67 8.25 9.53 2.09
C TYR A 67 9.68 9.32 2.59
N THR A 68 10.51 10.37 2.65
CA THR A 68 11.90 10.27 3.12
C THR A 68 12.03 10.26 4.65
N ILE A 69 11.01 10.71 5.37
CA ILE A 69 11.03 10.68 6.84
C ILE A 69 11.06 9.21 7.28
N PRO A 70 11.98 8.76 8.15
CA PRO A 70 11.94 7.40 8.69
C PRO A 70 10.60 7.14 9.39
N SER A 71 9.98 5.98 9.11
CA SER A 71 8.61 5.67 9.60
C SER A 71 8.47 5.79 11.11
N LEU A 72 9.44 5.27 11.86
CA LEU A 72 9.45 5.40 13.32
C LEU A 72 9.48 6.87 13.77
N ALA A 73 10.26 7.71 13.10
CA ALA A 73 10.33 9.14 13.41
C ALA A 73 9.00 9.84 13.08
N LEU A 74 8.38 9.50 11.94
CA LEU A 74 7.08 10.07 11.57
C LEU A 74 6.01 9.73 12.60
N PHE A 75 5.89 8.45 13.00
CA PHE A 75 4.92 8.07 14.04
C PHE A 75 5.21 8.79 15.35
N ALA A 76 6.47 8.88 15.78
CA ALA A 76 6.85 9.60 16.99
C ALA A 76 6.49 11.10 16.93
N LEU A 77 6.66 11.75 15.77
CA LEU A 77 6.26 13.14 15.56
C LEU A 77 4.74 13.35 15.60
N LEU A 78 3.94 12.35 15.24
CA LEU A 78 2.48 12.44 15.23
C LEU A 78 1.85 12.19 16.63
N VAL A 79 2.52 11.41 17.48
CA VAL A 79 2.02 11.06 18.84
C VAL A 79 1.66 12.28 19.69
N PRO A 80 2.42 13.38 19.76
CA PRO A 80 2.05 14.57 20.54
C PRO A 80 0.73 15.20 20.14
N PHE A 81 0.27 15.03 18.89
CA PHE A 81 -0.97 15.63 18.36
C PHE A 81 -2.20 14.76 18.60
N TRP A 82 -2.07 13.43 18.48
CA TRP A 82 -3.21 12.50 18.51
C TRP A 82 -3.02 11.31 19.45
N GLY A 83 -1.92 11.28 20.22
CA GLY A 83 -1.61 10.19 21.13
C GLY A 83 -1.35 8.86 20.41
N PHE A 84 -1.41 7.77 21.15
CA PHE A 84 -1.32 6.40 20.64
C PHE A 84 -2.68 5.95 20.07
N SER A 85 -3.08 6.49 18.93
CA SER A 85 -4.41 6.32 18.35
C SER A 85 -4.39 5.72 16.95
N LEU A 86 -5.56 5.25 16.50
CA LEU A 86 -5.74 4.83 15.11
C LEU A 86 -5.41 5.96 14.12
N ARG A 87 -5.76 7.22 14.49
CA ARG A 87 -5.47 8.38 13.63
C ARG A 87 -3.97 8.57 13.41
N THR A 88 -3.17 8.43 14.46
CA THR A 88 -1.71 8.51 14.40
C THR A 88 -1.15 7.46 13.43
N ALA A 89 -1.61 6.21 13.54
CA ALA A 89 -1.20 5.14 12.67
C ALA A 89 -1.61 5.42 11.21
N GLU A 90 -2.90 5.72 10.98
CA GLU A 90 -3.43 5.90 9.63
C GLU A 90 -2.83 7.13 8.91
N VAL A 91 -2.70 8.27 9.58
CA VAL A 91 -2.06 9.45 8.97
C VAL A 91 -0.63 9.16 8.55
N GLY A 92 0.14 8.46 9.39
CA GLY A 92 1.48 8.03 9.04
C GLY A 92 1.49 7.06 7.85
N LEU A 93 0.69 5.99 7.91
CA LEU A 93 0.62 4.97 6.85
C LEU A 93 0.15 5.58 5.51
N VAL A 94 -0.93 6.36 5.51
CA VAL A 94 -1.45 7.06 4.32
C VAL A 94 -0.37 7.93 3.70
N SER A 95 0.39 8.69 4.50
CA SER A 95 1.45 9.58 4.01
C SER A 95 2.47 8.84 3.13
N TYR A 96 2.82 7.60 3.47
CA TYR A 96 3.74 6.77 2.68
C TYR A 96 3.12 6.24 1.39
N THR A 97 1.80 6.03 1.35
CA THR A 97 1.14 5.55 0.12
C THR A 97 1.05 6.63 -0.95
N LEU A 98 0.97 7.92 -0.55
CA LEU A 98 0.69 9.03 -1.48
C LEU A 98 1.71 9.12 -2.61
N LEU A 99 3.01 9.12 -2.31
CA LEU A 99 4.05 9.25 -3.33
C LEU A 99 3.98 8.10 -4.34
N ILE A 100 3.84 6.87 -3.85
CA ILE A 100 3.79 5.65 -4.68
C ILE A 100 2.58 5.73 -5.61
N LEU A 101 1.40 6.01 -5.05
CA LEU A 101 0.14 6.00 -5.79
C LEU A 101 0.06 7.16 -6.78
N ILE A 102 0.40 8.39 -6.37
CA ILE A 102 0.37 9.56 -7.27
C ILE A 102 1.28 9.33 -8.48
N ARG A 103 2.52 8.88 -8.26
CA ARG A 103 3.46 8.62 -9.36
C ARG A 103 2.96 7.56 -10.32
N ASN A 104 2.39 6.46 -9.83
CA ASN A 104 1.87 5.39 -10.68
C ASN A 104 0.59 5.82 -11.42
N ILE A 105 -0.31 6.58 -10.78
CA ILE A 105 -1.50 7.11 -11.45
C ILE A 105 -1.09 8.07 -12.57
N LEU A 106 -0.18 9.01 -12.29
CA LEU A 106 0.32 9.95 -13.30
C LEU A 106 1.06 9.24 -14.43
N ALA A 107 1.90 8.25 -14.11
CA ALA A 107 2.59 7.44 -15.11
C ALA A 107 1.60 6.70 -16.02
N GLY A 108 0.56 6.10 -15.44
CA GLY A 108 -0.51 5.45 -16.21
C GLY A 108 -1.25 6.41 -17.12
N LEU A 109 -1.69 7.56 -16.59
CA LEU A 109 -2.41 8.56 -17.37
C LEU A 109 -1.53 9.19 -18.47
N ARG A 110 -0.27 9.48 -18.20
CA ARG A 110 0.68 10.06 -19.17
C ARG A 110 1.15 9.05 -20.22
N GLY A 111 1.08 7.77 -19.90
CA GLY A 111 1.46 6.67 -20.81
C GLY A 111 0.43 6.36 -21.88
N VAL A 112 -0.75 6.99 -21.87
CA VAL A 112 -1.75 6.84 -22.95
C VAL A 112 -1.26 7.53 -24.23
N PRO A 113 -1.15 6.80 -25.36
CA PRO A 113 -0.66 7.37 -26.61
C PRO A 113 -1.49 8.57 -27.06
N PRO A 114 -0.85 9.66 -27.52
CA PRO A 114 -1.55 10.86 -27.98
C PRO A 114 -2.50 10.59 -29.15
N GLU A 115 -2.13 9.66 -30.04
CA GLU A 115 -2.94 9.29 -31.21
C GLU A 115 -4.31 8.73 -30.80
N VAL A 116 -4.36 7.98 -29.68
CA VAL A 116 -5.62 7.44 -29.15
C VAL A 116 -6.53 8.55 -28.62
N ARG A 117 -5.92 9.55 -27.98
CA ARG A 117 -6.68 10.73 -27.50
C ARG A 117 -7.17 11.59 -28.67
N GLU A 118 -6.33 11.81 -29.68
CA GLU A 118 -6.70 12.56 -30.86
C GLU A 118 -7.86 11.90 -31.61
N ALA A 119 -7.82 10.58 -31.76
CA ALA A 119 -8.92 9.81 -32.36
C ALA A 119 -10.23 9.95 -31.57
N ALA A 120 -10.16 9.90 -30.22
CA ALA A 120 -11.33 10.10 -29.38
C ALA A 120 -11.92 11.52 -29.49
N VAL A 121 -11.06 12.54 -29.54
CA VAL A 121 -11.48 13.93 -29.77
C VAL A 121 -12.08 14.09 -31.16
N GLY A 122 -11.49 13.49 -32.20
CA GLY A 122 -12.02 13.47 -33.55
C GLY A 122 -13.41 12.81 -33.67
N MET A 123 -13.70 11.85 -32.79
CA MET A 123 -15.05 11.23 -32.66
C MET A 123 -16.03 12.09 -31.84
N GLY A 124 -15.64 13.29 -31.39
CA GLY A 124 -16.49 14.22 -30.66
C GLY A 124 -16.55 13.99 -29.14
N TYR A 125 -15.59 13.25 -28.56
CA TYR A 125 -15.54 13.06 -27.11
C TYR A 125 -15.14 14.37 -26.41
N SER A 126 -15.89 14.74 -25.38
CA SER A 126 -15.53 15.83 -24.46
C SER A 126 -14.29 15.46 -23.63
N PRO A 127 -13.56 16.42 -23.06
CA PRO A 127 -12.37 16.14 -22.21
C PRO A 127 -12.66 15.16 -21.07
N THR A 128 -13.83 15.26 -20.45
CA THR A 128 -14.25 14.32 -19.39
C THR A 128 -14.50 12.92 -19.94
N GLN A 129 -15.10 12.82 -21.14
CA GLN A 129 -15.30 11.53 -21.79
C GLN A 129 -13.98 10.86 -22.18
N VAL A 130 -13.02 11.64 -22.70
CA VAL A 130 -11.66 11.15 -22.98
C VAL A 130 -11.02 10.61 -21.69
N LEU A 131 -11.06 11.39 -20.60
CA LEU A 131 -10.50 10.95 -19.31
C LEU A 131 -11.13 9.63 -18.81
N VAL A 132 -12.47 9.56 -18.77
CA VAL A 132 -13.18 8.43 -18.14
C VAL A 132 -13.23 7.21 -19.05
N ARG A 133 -13.40 7.38 -20.36
CA ARG A 133 -13.62 6.29 -21.32
C ARG A 133 -12.36 5.82 -22.04
N VAL A 134 -11.29 6.65 -22.02
CA VAL A 134 -10.05 6.33 -22.72
C VAL A 134 -8.87 6.30 -21.75
N ASP A 135 -8.56 7.44 -21.11
CA ASP A 135 -7.35 7.54 -20.30
C ASP A 135 -7.36 6.61 -19.09
N LEU A 136 -8.41 6.65 -18.26
CA LEU A 136 -8.50 5.83 -17.04
C LEU A 136 -8.50 4.32 -17.35
N PRO A 137 -9.28 3.78 -18.31
CA PRO A 137 -9.21 2.37 -18.65
C PRO A 137 -7.83 1.94 -19.13
N LEU A 138 -7.17 2.74 -19.97
CA LEU A 138 -5.83 2.43 -20.48
C LEU A 138 -4.73 2.59 -19.42
N ALA A 139 -4.91 3.50 -18.46
CA ALA A 139 -4.01 3.69 -17.32
C ALA A 139 -4.19 2.63 -16.23
N LEU A 140 -5.34 1.94 -16.18
CA LEU A 140 -5.73 1.04 -15.10
C LEU A 140 -4.67 -0.01 -14.74
N PRO A 141 -3.98 -0.67 -15.70
CA PRO A 141 -2.95 -1.66 -15.38
C PRO A 141 -1.79 -1.07 -14.57
N VAL A 142 -1.38 0.17 -14.89
CA VAL A 142 -0.29 0.86 -14.20
C VAL A 142 -0.76 1.36 -12.83
N ILE A 143 -2.01 1.82 -12.74
CA ILE A 143 -2.63 2.22 -11.47
C ILE A 143 -2.69 1.02 -10.52
N ILE A 144 -3.15 -0.14 -10.98
CA ILE A 144 -3.20 -1.36 -10.16
C ILE A 144 -1.79 -1.80 -9.75
N ALA A 145 -0.80 -1.69 -10.63
CA ALA A 145 0.59 -1.96 -10.27
C ALA A 145 1.07 -1.03 -9.13
N GLY A 146 0.69 0.25 -9.16
CA GLY A 146 0.94 1.20 -8.07
C GLY A 146 0.25 0.80 -6.77
N VAL A 147 -1.00 0.35 -6.84
CA VAL A 147 -1.74 -0.17 -5.66
C VAL A 147 -1.04 -1.40 -5.07
N ARG A 148 -0.54 -2.31 -5.90
CA ARG A 148 0.22 -3.48 -5.46
C ARG A 148 1.47 -3.07 -4.67
N ILE A 149 2.28 -2.17 -5.23
CA ILE A 149 3.50 -1.67 -4.57
C ILE A 149 3.13 -0.99 -3.24
N ALA A 150 2.12 -0.11 -3.24
CA ALA A 150 1.66 0.57 -2.04
C ALA A 150 1.17 -0.43 -0.97
N THR A 151 0.40 -1.46 -1.35
CA THR A 151 -0.12 -2.47 -0.43
C THR A 151 1.01 -3.27 0.22
N VAL A 152 1.95 -3.80 -0.56
CA VAL A 152 3.09 -4.57 -0.04
C VAL A 152 3.95 -3.71 0.90
N THR A 153 4.24 -2.47 0.50
CA THR A 153 4.99 -1.52 1.35
C THR A 153 4.24 -1.21 2.64
N THR A 154 2.92 -0.99 2.56
CA THR A 154 2.10 -0.67 3.74
C THR A 154 2.01 -1.85 4.70
N ILE A 155 1.91 -3.10 4.22
CA ILE A 155 1.97 -4.29 5.08
C ILE A 155 3.28 -4.30 5.90
N GLY A 156 4.41 -3.99 5.29
CA GLY A 156 5.66 -3.85 6.02
C GLY A 156 5.62 -2.71 7.06
N LEU A 157 5.08 -1.54 6.70
CA LEU A 157 5.00 -0.38 7.59
C LEU A 157 4.01 -0.57 8.75
N VAL A 158 2.94 -1.33 8.56
CA VAL A 158 1.97 -1.64 9.63
C VAL A 158 2.67 -2.36 10.78
N THR A 159 3.68 -3.22 10.55
CA THR A 159 4.42 -3.86 11.64
C THR A 159 5.07 -2.84 12.58
N VAL A 160 5.52 -1.70 12.05
CA VAL A 160 6.16 -0.63 12.83
C VAL A 160 5.17 0.07 13.76
N THR A 161 3.87 0.10 13.40
CA THR A 161 2.84 0.74 14.24
C THR A 161 2.58 0.00 15.56
N ALA A 162 3.12 -1.20 15.74
CA ALA A 162 3.12 -1.91 17.02
C ALA A 162 3.81 -1.08 18.13
N ILE A 163 4.82 -0.27 17.79
CA ILE A 163 5.54 0.59 18.73
C ILE A 163 4.63 1.68 19.32
N ILE A 164 3.62 2.11 18.57
CA ILE A 164 2.59 3.04 19.06
C ILE A 164 1.34 2.31 19.58
N GLY A 165 1.50 1.07 20.04
CA GLY A 165 0.45 0.29 20.69
C GLY A 165 -0.70 -0.19 19.80
N ARG A 166 -0.49 -0.26 18.46
CA ARG A 166 -1.51 -0.81 17.55
C ARG A 166 -1.39 -2.32 17.46
N GLU A 167 -2.50 -3.01 17.67
CA GLU A 167 -2.58 -4.45 17.44
C GLU A 167 -2.35 -4.77 15.98
N ASN A 168 -1.35 -5.59 15.71
CA ASN A 168 -1.00 -6.12 14.39
C ASN A 168 0.09 -7.19 14.52
N LEU A 169 0.51 -7.80 13.41
CA LEU A 169 1.55 -8.84 13.40
C LEU A 169 2.92 -8.35 13.91
N GLY A 170 3.21 -7.05 13.81
CA GLY A 170 4.44 -6.44 14.36
C GLY A 170 4.48 -6.50 15.89
N GLN A 171 3.34 -6.63 16.56
CA GLN A 171 3.30 -6.79 18.02
C GLN A 171 3.96 -8.12 18.45
N PHE A 172 3.75 -9.21 17.71
CA PHE A 172 4.47 -10.45 17.95
C PHE A 172 5.99 -10.26 17.82
N ILE A 173 6.44 -9.50 16.82
CA ILE A 173 7.87 -9.21 16.64
C ILE A 173 8.41 -8.41 17.83
N LEU A 174 7.70 -7.35 18.22
CA LEU A 174 8.12 -6.46 19.32
C LEU A 174 8.14 -7.20 20.66
N GLU A 175 7.08 -7.96 20.97
CA GLU A 175 7.01 -8.77 22.19
C GLU A 175 8.07 -9.87 22.20
N GLY A 176 8.29 -10.54 21.07
CA GLY A 176 9.30 -11.57 20.95
C GLY A 176 10.73 -11.07 21.18
N ILE A 177 11.03 -9.85 20.67
CA ILE A 177 12.31 -9.18 20.96
C ILE A 177 12.44 -8.88 22.45
N ASN A 178 11.42 -8.29 23.07
CA ASN A 178 11.46 -7.92 24.49
C ASN A 178 11.52 -9.11 25.44
N GLN A 179 10.91 -10.23 25.05
CA GLN A 179 10.84 -11.47 25.85
C GLN A 179 11.97 -12.46 25.50
N LEU A 180 12.80 -12.15 24.48
CA LEU A 180 13.79 -13.07 23.90
C LEU A 180 13.17 -14.40 23.44
N PHE A 181 11.92 -14.35 22.97
CA PHE A 181 11.14 -15.51 22.55
C PHE A 181 11.06 -15.57 21.02
N SER A 182 11.92 -16.38 20.42
CA SER A 182 12.11 -16.51 18.98
C SER A 182 10.86 -16.93 18.22
N THR A 183 9.99 -17.76 18.81
CA THR A 183 8.73 -18.19 18.21
C THR A 183 7.84 -17.00 17.82
N LYS A 184 7.66 -16.01 18.71
CA LYS A 184 6.86 -14.81 18.40
C LYS A 184 7.49 -13.99 17.27
N ILE A 185 8.81 -13.81 17.29
CA ILE A 185 9.52 -13.07 16.23
C ILE A 185 9.29 -13.72 14.88
N VAL A 186 9.56 -15.03 14.79
CA VAL A 186 9.42 -15.80 13.55
C VAL A 186 7.97 -15.80 13.08
N LEU A 187 7.02 -16.01 13.97
CA LEU A 187 5.59 -16.03 13.66
C LEU A 187 5.14 -14.69 13.06
N GLY A 188 5.44 -13.58 13.74
CA GLY A 188 5.07 -12.25 13.27
C GLY A 188 5.72 -11.89 11.92
N ALA A 189 7.01 -12.23 11.74
CA ALA A 189 7.73 -11.98 10.49
C ALA A 189 7.19 -12.84 9.34
N VAL A 190 7.06 -14.15 9.54
CA VAL A 190 6.59 -15.08 8.50
C VAL A 190 5.17 -14.76 8.07
N LEU A 191 4.27 -14.48 9.02
CA LEU A 191 2.88 -14.12 8.69
C LEU A 191 2.80 -12.78 7.96
N SER A 192 3.61 -11.79 8.33
CA SER A 192 3.65 -10.50 7.60
C SER A 192 4.14 -10.67 6.17
N ILE A 193 5.18 -11.48 5.94
CA ILE A 193 5.68 -11.81 4.61
C ILE A 193 4.63 -12.58 3.81
N ALA A 194 4.01 -13.60 4.41
CA ALA A 194 2.97 -14.38 3.75
C ALA A 194 1.78 -13.51 3.35
N LEU A 195 1.38 -12.57 4.21
CA LEU A 195 0.31 -11.62 3.94
C LEU A 195 0.68 -10.69 2.77
N ALA A 196 1.91 -10.18 2.74
CA ALA A 196 2.39 -9.32 1.65
C ALA A 196 2.40 -10.06 0.30
N VAL A 197 2.91 -11.30 0.28
CA VAL A 197 2.92 -12.15 -0.91
C VAL A 197 1.49 -12.50 -1.36
N ALA A 198 0.61 -12.86 -0.43
CA ALA A 198 -0.79 -13.16 -0.75
C ALA A 198 -1.50 -11.93 -1.34
N ALA A 199 -1.33 -10.75 -0.74
CA ALA A 199 -1.89 -9.51 -1.24
C ALA A 199 -1.37 -9.17 -2.65
N ASP A 200 -0.06 -9.32 -2.90
CA ASP A 200 0.54 -9.08 -4.21
C ASP A 200 -0.02 -10.02 -5.28
N VAL A 201 -0.11 -11.32 -4.99
CA VAL A 201 -0.65 -12.33 -5.91
C VAL A 201 -2.13 -12.07 -6.19
N LEU A 202 -2.94 -11.74 -5.18
CA LEU A 202 -4.35 -11.39 -5.36
C LEU A 202 -4.52 -10.17 -6.25
N LEU A 203 -3.79 -9.09 -5.96
CA LEU A 203 -3.85 -7.86 -6.76
C LEU A 203 -3.29 -8.05 -8.17
N LEU A 204 -2.29 -8.92 -8.37
CA LEU A 204 -1.85 -9.34 -9.70
C LEU A 204 -2.97 -10.05 -10.47
N GLY A 205 -3.73 -10.89 -9.79
CA GLY A 205 -4.95 -11.50 -10.35
C GLY A 205 -5.96 -10.46 -10.81
N VAL A 206 -6.25 -9.48 -9.94
CA VAL A 206 -7.15 -8.35 -10.26
C VAL A 206 -6.63 -7.57 -11.46
N GLN A 207 -5.32 -7.26 -11.51
CA GLN A 207 -4.70 -6.55 -12.64
C GLN A 207 -4.89 -7.31 -13.96
N ARG A 208 -4.68 -8.64 -13.95
CA ARG A 208 -4.84 -9.50 -15.13
C ARG A 208 -6.29 -9.59 -15.61
N LEU A 209 -7.27 -9.53 -14.70
CA LEU A 209 -8.69 -9.55 -15.02
C LEU A 209 -9.17 -8.17 -15.52
N ALA A 210 -8.67 -7.10 -14.93
CA ALA A 210 -9.05 -5.72 -15.27
C ALA A 210 -8.47 -5.23 -16.61
N ALA A 211 -7.41 -5.88 -17.12
CA ALA A 211 -6.73 -5.48 -18.37
C ALA A 211 -6.52 -6.65 -19.33
N PRO A 212 -7.57 -7.28 -19.85
CA PRO A 212 -7.45 -8.45 -20.72
C PRO A 212 -6.70 -8.15 -22.05
N TRP A 213 -6.72 -6.91 -22.51
CA TRP A 213 -6.02 -6.46 -23.72
C TRP A 213 -4.49 -6.55 -23.62
N LEU A 214 -3.91 -6.56 -22.44
CA LEU A 214 -2.46 -6.75 -22.26
C LEU A 214 -2.01 -8.15 -22.68
N ARG A 215 -2.89 -9.15 -22.57
CA ARG A 215 -2.60 -10.54 -22.99
C ARG A 215 -2.49 -10.70 -24.51
N ALA A 216 -3.18 -9.84 -25.28
CA ALA A 216 -3.16 -9.89 -26.73
C ALA A 216 -1.81 -9.42 -27.31
N ARG A 217 -1.14 -8.46 -26.67
CA ARG A 217 0.17 -7.94 -27.11
C ARG A 217 1.33 -8.92 -26.90
N GLY A 218 1.27 -9.81 -25.91
CA GLY A 218 2.33 -10.79 -25.64
C GLY A 218 2.31 -12.04 -26.53
N ARG A 219 1.34 -12.15 -27.48
CA ARG A 219 1.25 -13.27 -28.41
C ARG A 219 1.82 -12.96 -29.81
N THR A 220 2.26 -11.73 -30.04
CA THR A 220 2.74 -11.27 -31.38
C THR A 220 4.21 -10.81 -31.34
N ALA A 221 4.96 -11.17 -30.27
CA ALA A 221 6.40 -10.93 -30.17
C ALA A 221 7.20 -12.24 -30.18
#